data_46ad013d5f6c24290feec573af49e6e2
#
_entry.id   46ad013d5f6c24290feec573af49e6e2
#
_cell.length_a   1.000
_cell.length_b   1.000
_cell.length_c   1.000
_cell.angle_alpha   90.00
_cell.angle_beta   90.00
_cell.angle_gamma   90.00
#
_symmetry.space_group_name_H-M   'P 1'
#
loop_
_entity.id
_entity.type
_entity.pdbx_description
1 polymer ?
#
loop_
_entity_poly.entity_id
_entity_poly.type
_entity_poly.pdbx_seq_one_letter_code
_entity_poly.pdbx_strand_id
1 'polypeptide(L)'
;MPIVRLILPTLLLILMTGCASVSPPVTPVTTTVRSPESSASAPEQANLPRVEMDGMILFRLLTADMAVQHQQFALAASLYLLVAQETKDPRLAEQATRMALFARRDQDALTAARLWLDLMPASRAAREAIISAYIRNGDEQAVQEHLEKFLATSTSGDTEQDYHLIISLLQHGRDTQMALRIMQQLVARHTEDADAQFALAYIAMQARDLSVAQAAIETSLALRPHRLNSMNLYSRVIQMQGKPFEAAVYLAGVVKEFPDDPQIRLNYARLLVENRQLDEALEQYRWLVKKEPYDDEILFVTALLSLQLNDLDASQDLLQRLVNMGRRLQVAHYYLGHIADLRKETDIAIEHYAEVTKGEHFFDAQIRMIKLLALRGDLLLAQGHLEKLRKQMPTQLNRIDVVEGQILDHDGQSEEAMVIYDKALSRDPDDQEVLYSQALLAERMRRYELAEKNLLHILEQDPDNVSALNALGYALADRSTRYQEALGYLQKAVELRPHSAAILDSMGWVLYRLGRLDESLDYLRQALEITHDQEVAAHLGEVLWMRGEHDEARTVWDQALERAPDDKLIL
;
A
#
# COMPACT_ATOMS: atom_id res chain seq x y z
N MET A 1 -9.45 5.71 -21.39
CA MET A 1 -9.08 6.06 -20.00
C MET A 1 -8.61 4.83 -19.21
N PRO A 2 -7.48 4.18 -19.50
CA PRO A 2 -6.96 3.05 -18.71
C PRO A 2 -6.16 3.46 -17.47
N ILE A 3 -5.78 4.74 -17.33
CA ILE A 3 -4.82 5.26 -16.34
C ILE A 3 -5.40 5.24 -14.91
N VAL A 4 -6.69 5.51 -14.73
CA VAL A 4 -7.37 5.57 -13.44
C VAL A 4 -7.35 4.23 -12.69
N ARG A 5 -7.20 3.10 -13.39
CA ARG A 5 -7.20 1.76 -12.77
C ARG A 5 -5.84 1.32 -12.21
N LEU A 6 -4.73 1.93 -12.64
CA LEU A 6 -3.39 1.52 -12.18
C LEU A 6 -2.91 2.30 -10.95
N ILE A 7 -3.28 3.58 -10.82
CA ILE A 7 -2.78 4.46 -9.74
C ILE A 7 -3.59 4.26 -8.45
N LEU A 8 -4.89 4.01 -8.55
CA LEU A 8 -5.76 3.85 -7.37
C LEU A 8 -5.38 2.66 -6.47
N PRO A 9 -5.06 1.45 -7.01
CA PRO A 9 -4.56 0.35 -6.19
C PRO A 9 -3.23 0.66 -5.51
N THR A 10 -2.32 1.36 -6.20
CA THR A 10 -1.01 1.74 -5.67
C THR A 10 -1.16 2.82 -4.59
N LEU A 11 -2.03 3.79 -4.80
CA LEU A 11 -2.35 4.83 -3.81
C LEU A 11 -3.01 4.22 -2.56
N LEU A 12 -3.95 3.29 -2.73
CA LEU A 12 -4.62 2.59 -1.62
C LEU A 12 -3.63 1.69 -0.86
N LEU A 13 -2.71 1.01 -1.57
CA LEU A 13 -1.70 0.14 -0.97
C LEU A 13 -0.69 0.94 -0.12
N ILE A 14 -0.23 2.09 -0.62
CA ILE A 14 0.68 3.00 0.10
C ILE A 14 0.01 3.55 1.36
N LEU A 15 -1.27 3.90 1.28
CA LEU A 15 -2.04 4.41 2.42
C LEU A 15 -2.36 3.32 3.45
N MET A 16 -2.55 2.06 3.00
CA MET A 16 -2.77 0.90 3.89
C MET A 16 -1.51 0.48 4.64
N THR A 17 -0.31 0.61 4.05
CA THR A 17 0.97 0.29 4.72
C THR A 17 1.35 1.35 5.77
N GLY A 18 0.91 2.60 5.62
CA GLY A 18 1.08 3.66 6.61
C GLY A 18 0.23 3.48 7.88
N CYS A 19 -0.84 2.68 7.84
CA CYS A 19 -1.70 2.42 9.01
C CYS A 19 -1.12 1.43 10.02
N ALA A 20 -0.05 0.70 9.69
CA ALA A 20 0.52 -0.34 10.58
C ALA A 20 1.59 0.18 11.55
N SER A 21 2.03 1.43 11.46
CA SER A 21 3.12 1.97 12.27
C SER A 21 2.88 3.40 12.74
N VAL A 22 1.77 3.65 13.44
CA VAL A 22 1.70 4.81 14.32
C VAL A 22 2.07 4.33 15.74
N SER A 23 3.34 4.07 15.94
CA SER A 23 3.97 4.35 17.22
C SER A 23 3.86 5.87 17.44
N PRO A 24 3.57 6.36 18.66
CA PRO A 24 3.70 7.79 18.92
C PRO A 24 5.10 8.22 18.46
N PRO A 25 5.30 9.46 17.96
CA PRO A 25 6.59 9.89 17.45
C PRO A 25 7.61 9.78 18.60
N VAL A 26 8.36 8.68 18.58
CA VAL A 26 9.63 8.62 19.27
C VAL A 26 10.53 9.47 18.39
N THR A 27 10.74 10.72 18.78
CA THR A 27 11.83 11.52 18.23
C THR A 27 13.06 10.61 18.22
N PRO A 28 13.76 10.46 17.08
CA PRO A 28 14.98 9.70 17.04
C PRO A 28 15.97 10.43 17.98
N VAL A 29 16.16 9.87 19.16
CA VAL A 29 17.32 10.20 19.98
C VAL A 29 18.51 9.70 19.18
N THR A 30 19.08 10.60 18.41
CA THR A 30 20.42 10.46 17.84
C THR A 30 21.34 10.22 19.04
N THR A 31 21.70 8.98 19.26
CA THR A 31 22.74 8.59 20.20
C THR A 31 24.08 9.07 19.64
N THR A 32 24.33 10.36 19.74
CA THR A 32 25.69 10.84 19.87
C THR A 32 26.14 10.36 21.24
N VAL A 33 27.09 9.44 21.24
CA VAL A 33 27.85 9.08 22.43
C VAL A 33 28.52 10.37 22.94
N ARG A 34 27.81 11.07 23.80
CA ARG A 34 28.38 12.08 24.69
C ARG A 34 28.59 11.40 26.03
N SER A 35 29.82 11.43 26.49
CA SER A 35 30.19 11.09 27.86
C SER A 35 29.20 11.71 28.85
N PRO A 36 28.78 11.01 29.90
CA PRO A 36 27.81 11.51 30.84
C PRO A 36 28.46 12.59 31.73
N GLU A 37 28.22 13.86 31.40
CA GLU A 37 28.28 14.90 32.42
C GLU A 37 26.88 15.22 32.90
N SER A 38 26.60 14.66 34.05
CA SER A 38 25.90 15.18 35.23
C SER A 38 24.81 16.23 35.04
N SER A 39 23.55 15.77 35.12
CA SER A 39 22.52 16.39 35.96
C SER A 39 21.42 15.40 36.32
N ALA A 40 21.76 14.32 37.02
CA ALA A 40 20.80 13.52 37.76
C ALA A 40 20.85 14.05 39.22
N SER A 41 19.71 14.53 39.67
CA SER A 41 19.46 14.81 41.09
C SER A 41 19.81 13.57 41.91
N ALA A 42 20.85 13.67 42.70
CA ALA A 42 21.28 12.66 43.65
C ALA A 42 20.46 12.76 44.93
N PRO A 43 19.49 11.84 45.15
CA PRO A 43 19.19 11.38 46.51
C PRO A 43 19.19 9.84 46.67
N GLU A 44 19.36 9.03 45.63
CA GLU A 44 19.21 7.56 45.76
C GLU A 44 20.51 6.80 46.11
N GLN A 45 21.66 7.44 46.13
CA GLN A 45 22.94 6.77 46.44
C GLN A 45 23.21 6.48 47.92
N ALA A 46 22.36 6.97 48.81
CA ALA A 46 22.64 6.92 50.27
C ALA A 46 22.44 5.53 50.93
N ASN A 47 21.78 4.58 50.27
CA ASN A 47 21.38 3.28 50.87
C ASN A 47 21.88 2.04 50.10
N LEU A 48 22.95 2.13 49.31
CA LEU A 48 23.51 0.96 48.67
C LEU A 48 24.18 0.04 49.69
N PRO A 49 23.97 -1.28 49.60
CA PRO A 49 24.57 -2.22 50.55
C PRO A 49 26.10 -2.19 50.41
N ARG A 50 26.79 -2.18 51.54
CA ARG A 50 28.25 -2.34 51.61
C ARG A 50 28.51 -3.81 51.92
N VAL A 51 28.86 -4.58 50.89
CA VAL A 51 29.17 -6.00 51.02
C VAL A 51 30.66 -6.22 50.82
N GLU A 52 31.24 -7.06 51.60
CA GLU A 52 32.65 -7.48 51.43
C GLU A 52 32.75 -8.28 50.11
N MET A 53 33.61 -7.81 49.20
CA MET A 53 33.80 -8.46 47.90
C MET A 53 34.65 -9.71 48.06
N ASP A 54 34.04 -10.88 48.11
CA ASP A 54 34.78 -12.13 48.08
C ASP A 54 35.12 -12.59 46.63
N GLY A 55 36.01 -13.56 46.49
CA GLY A 55 36.45 -14.06 45.18
C GLY A 55 35.32 -14.70 44.38
N MET A 56 34.28 -15.25 45.02
CA MET A 56 33.15 -15.87 44.37
C MET A 56 32.15 -14.84 43.78
N ILE A 57 31.86 -13.79 44.54
CA ILE A 57 31.05 -12.69 44.08
C ILE A 57 31.71 -12.02 42.87
N LEU A 58 33.01 -11.73 42.94
CA LEU A 58 33.77 -11.15 41.82
C LEU A 58 33.76 -12.07 40.60
N PHE A 59 34.00 -13.35 40.76
CA PHE A 59 33.98 -14.34 39.69
C PHE A 59 32.61 -14.39 38.99
N ARG A 60 31.50 -14.42 39.74
CA ARG A 60 30.14 -14.46 39.20
C ARG A 60 29.81 -13.16 38.42
N LEU A 61 30.20 -12.00 38.95
CA LEU A 61 29.97 -10.71 38.26
C LEU A 61 30.73 -10.61 36.95
N LEU A 62 32.05 -10.96 36.96
CA LEU A 62 32.84 -10.97 35.72
C LEU A 62 32.31 -11.95 34.70
N THR A 63 31.88 -13.14 35.16
CA THR A 63 31.28 -14.16 34.29
C THR A 63 29.92 -13.66 33.71
N ALA A 64 29.12 -12.97 34.50
CA ALA A 64 27.88 -12.39 34.04
C ALA A 64 28.11 -11.31 32.97
N ASP A 65 29.08 -10.40 33.21
CA ASP A 65 29.45 -9.35 32.25
C ASP A 65 29.96 -9.94 30.92
N MET A 66 30.81 -10.98 31.01
CA MET A 66 31.28 -11.73 29.83
C MET A 66 30.11 -12.42 29.10
N ALA A 67 29.17 -13.02 29.84
CA ALA A 67 27.99 -13.66 29.26
C ALA A 67 27.11 -12.64 28.51
N VAL A 68 26.99 -11.41 29.01
CA VAL A 68 26.30 -10.30 28.30
C VAL A 68 27.00 -9.97 26.99
N GLN A 69 28.33 -9.82 27.00
CA GLN A 69 29.12 -9.54 25.79
C GLN A 69 28.98 -10.63 24.73
N HIS A 70 28.85 -11.88 25.16
CA HIS A 70 28.64 -13.05 24.29
C HIS A 70 27.14 -13.35 24.02
N GLN A 71 26.23 -12.44 24.35
CA GLN A 71 24.78 -12.60 24.17
C GLN A 71 24.16 -13.82 24.88
N GLN A 72 24.83 -14.35 25.90
CA GLN A 72 24.35 -15.45 26.74
C GLN A 72 23.46 -14.89 27.88
N PHE A 73 22.39 -14.20 27.51
CA PHE A 73 21.55 -13.44 28.46
C PHE A 73 20.93 -14.30 29.56
N ALA A 74 20.60 -15.58 29.27
CA ALA A 74 20.06 -16.48 30.27
C ALA A 74 21.07 -16.79 31.39
N LEU A 75 22.33 -16.99 31.05
CA LEU A 75 23.41 -17.21 32.01
C LEU A 75 23.68 -15.94 32.82
N ALA A 76 23.77 -14.81 32.14
CA ALA A 76 23.94 -13.49 32.79
C ALA A 76 22.85 -13.22 33.81
N ALA A 77 21.58 -13.43 33.43
CA ALA A 77 20.42 -13.25 34.33
C ALA A 77 20.53 -14.09 35.60
N SER A 78 20.86 -15.36 35.44
CA SER A 78 21.00 -16.28 36.60
C SER A 78 22.12 -15.86 37.53
N LEU A 79 23.29 -15.47 36.99
CA LEU A 79 24.43 -15.02 37.79
C LEU A 79 24.19 -13.70 38.49
N TYR A 80 23.63 -12.68 37.80
CA TYR A 80 23.27 -11.43 38.45
C TYR A 80 22.22 -11.63 39.53
N LEU A 81 21.21 -12.51 39.32
CA LEU A 81 20.20 -12.80 40.32
C LEU A 81 20.79 -13.44 41.58
N LEU A 82 21.69 -14.42 41.42
CA LEU A 82 22.38 -15.04 42.54
C LEU A 82 23.14 -14.01 43.38
N VAL A 83 23.91 -13.15 42.72
CA VAL A 83 24.67 -12.09 43.41
C VAL A 83 23.72 -11.03 44.04
N ALA A 84 22.64 -10.68 43.36
CA ALA A 84 21.65 -9.75 43.92
C ALA A 84 20.99 -10.30 45.19
N GLN A 85 20.67 -11.59 45.22
CA GLN A 85 20.11 -12.27 46.42
C GLN A 85 21.06 -12.26 47.60
N GLU A 86 22.37 -12.47 47.32
CA GLU A 86 23.41 -12.53 48.33
C GLU A 86 23.76 -11.12 48.87
N THR A 87 23.97 -10.17 47.96
CA THR A 87 24.40 -8.80 48.30
C THR A 87 23.29 -7.82 48.66
N LYS A 88 22.05 -8.14 48.30
CA LYS A 88 20.90 -7.22 48.40
C LYS A 88 21.11 -5.91 47.60
N ASP A 89 21.91 -5.95 46.52
CA ASP A 89 22.15 -4.81 45.67
C ASP A 89 21.04 -4.68 44.60
N PRO A 90 20.23 -3.60 44.65
CA PRO A 90 19.12 -3.42 43.71
C PRO A 90 19.58 -3.26 42.27
N ARG A 91 20.80 -2.76 42.02
CA ARG A 91 21.36 -2.61 40.66
C ARG A 91 21.57 -3.96 40.00
N LEU A 92 21.98 -4.98 40.77
CA LEU A 92 22.15 -6.34 40.26
C LEU A 92 20.80 -7.03 40.03
N ALA A 93 19.80 -6.74 40.85
CA ALA A 93 18.42 -7.21 40.62
C ALA A 93 17.80 -6.58 39.36
N GLU A 94 18.09 -5.30 39.10
CA GLU A 94 17.75 -4.64 37.84
C GLU A 94 18.40 -5.32 36.64
N GLN A 95 19.74 -5.54 36.69
CA GLN A 95 20.46 -6.21 35.61
C GLN A 95 19.93 -7.63 35.37
N ALA A 96 19.69 -8.39 36.43
CA ALA A 96 19.11 -9.73 36.34
C ALA A 96 17.74 -9.70 35.65
N THR A 97 16.87 -8.73 36.02
CA THR A 97 15.55 -8.55 35.41
C THR A 97 15.68 -8.26 33.92
N ARG A 98 16.53 -7.32 33.54
CA ARG A 98 16.77 -6.92 32.15
C ARG A 98 17.28 -8.09 31.30
N MET A 99 18.26 -8.82 31.80
CA MET A 99 18.84 -9.96 31.08
C MET A 99 17.85 -11.13 30.97
N ALA A 100 17.03 -11.37 31.99
CA ALA A 100 15.98 -12.39 31.93
C ALA A 100 14.89 -12.04 30.90
N LEU A 101 14.49 -10.77 30.80
CA LEU A 101 13.54 -10.29 29.78
C LEU A 101 14.12 -10.46 28.36
N PHE A 102 15.40 -10.12 28.13
CA PHE A 102 16.08 -10.35 26.85
C PHE A 102 16.18 -11.84 26.49
N ALA A 103 16.44 -12.68 27.49
CA ALA A 103 16.52 -14.14 27.33
C ALA A 103 15.13 -14.80 27.16
N ARG A 104 14.02 -14.04 27.29
CA ARG A 104 12.63 -14.54 27.30
C ARG A 104 12.40 -15.61 28.39
N ARG A 105 13.07 -15.47 29.54
CA ARG A 105 12.91 -16.31 30.71
C ARG A 105 11.94 -15.66 31.70
N ASP A 106 10.66 -15.76 31.41
CA ASP A 106 9.62 -14.98 32.07
C ASP A 106 9.54 -15.24 33.60
N GLN A 107 9.76 -16.46 34.06
CA GLN A 107 9.80 -16.78 35.50
C GLN A 107 11.03 -16.20 36.22
N ASP A 108 12.19 -16.23 35.55
CA ASP A 108 13.41 -15.64 36.11
C ASP A 108 13.28 -14.10 36.17
N ALA A 109 12.69 -13.50 35.11
CA ALA A 109 12.41 -12.07 35.07
C ALA A 109 11.47 -11.64 36.23
N LEU A 110 10.43 -12.44 36.49
CA LEU A 110 9.51 -12.19 37.60
C LEU A 110 10.22 -12.30 38.95
N THR A 111 11.06 -13.30 39.13
CA THR A 111 11.82 -13.49 40.38
C THR A 111 12.79 -12.34 40.64
N ALA A 112 13.50 -11.90 39.60
CA ALA A 112 14.45 -10.78 39.68
C ALA A 112 13.74 -9.43 39.90
N ALA A 113 12.63 -9.19 39.20
CA ALA A 113 11.83 -7.96 39.33
C ALA A 113 11.19 -7.84 40.70
N ARG A 114 10.71 -8.96 41.29
CA ARG A 114 10.24 -8.98 42.68
C ARG A 114 11.32 -8.56 43.66
N LEU A 115 12.49 -9.17 43.54
CA LEU A 115 13.65 -8.80 44.37
C LEU A 115 14.02 -7.32 44.21
N TRP A 116 14.03 -6.81 42.96
CA TRP A 116 14.33 -5.41 42.72
C TRP A 116 13.30 -4.48 43.38
N LEU A 117 12.00 -4.77 43.25
CA LEU A 117 10.95 -3.98 43.87
C LEU A 117 10.96 -4.07 45.41
N ASP A 118 11.29 -5.25 45.99
CA ASP A 118 11.43 -5.43 47.42
C ASP A 118 12.58 -4.60 47.99
N LEU A 119 13.68 -4.50 47.25
CA LEU A 119 14.86 -3.69 47.63
C LEU A 119 14.63 -2.18 47.41
N MET A 120 13.78 -1.81 46.46
CA MET A 120 13.46 -0.41 46.12
C MET A 120 11.97 -0.21 45.90
N PRO A 121 11.15 -0.23 46.98
CA PRO A 121 9.68 -0.15 46.83
C PRO A 121 9.14 1.13 46.19
N ALA A 122 9.91 2.23 46.26
CA ALA A 122 9.57 3.51 45.66
C ALA A 122 10.04 3.63 44.20
N SER A 123 10.83 2.68 43.70
CA SER A 123 11.33 2.73 42.32
C SER A 123 10.22 2.50 41.30
N ARG A 124 9.97 3.52 40.47
CA ARG A 124 9.03 3.47 39.37
C ARG A 124 9.50 2.43 38.33
N ALA A 125 10.80 2.41 38.00
CA ALA A 125 11.37 1.47 37.04
C ALA A 125 11.24 0.01 37.51
N ALA A 126 11.43 -0.28 38.80
CA ALA A 126 11.21 -1.61 39.34
C ALA A 126 9.74 -2.04 39.25
N ARG A 127 8.80 -1.11 39.44
CA ARG A 127 7.38 -1.36 39.31
C ARG A 127 6.97 -1.60 37.85
N GLU A 128 7.50 -0.84 36.92
CA GLU A 128 7.30 -1.07 35.47
C GLU A 128 7.83 -2.46 35.05
N ALA A 129 9.01 -2.83 35.51
CA ALA A 129 9.61 -4.12 35.21
C ALA A 129 8.80 -5.29 35.76
N ILE A 130 8.27 -5.19 36.98
CA ILE A 130 7.44 -6.25 37.55
C ILE A 130 6.08 -6.36 36.86
N ILE A 131 5.45 -5.23 36.46
CA ILE A 131 4.23 -5.23 35.66
C ILE A 131 4.48 -5.97 34.34
N SER A 132 5.55 -5.63 33.63
CA SER A 132 5.95 -6.31 32.39
C SER A 132 6.16 -7.83 32.61
N ALA A 133 6.79 -8.21 33.70
CA ALA A 133 7.02 -9.63 34.01
C ALA A 133 5.69 -10.35 34.31
N TYR A 134 4.76 -9.75 35.04
CA TYR A 134 3.44 -10.34 35.29
C TYR A 134 2.60 -10.44 34.03
N ILE A 135 2.62 -9.42 33.14
CA ILE A 135 1.93 -9.48 31.85
C ILE A 135 2.42 -10.68 31.03
N ARG A 136 3.73 -10.91 30.97
CA ARG A 136 4.32 -12.03 30.25
C ARG A 136 4.01 -13.40 30.87
N ASN A 137 3.80 -13.44 32.17
CA ASN A 137 3.39 -14.66 32.90
C ASN A 137 1.86 -14.88 32.90
N GLY A 138 1.06 -13.94 32.42
CA GLY A 138 -0.39 -14.07 32.35
C GLY A 138 -1.12 -13.89 33.67
N ASP A 139 -0.51 -13.22 34.67
CA ASP A 139 -1.09 -13.00 35.99
C ASP A 139 -1.84 -11.67 36.04
N GLU A 140 -3.10 -11.69 35.57
CA GLU A 140 -3.96 -10.50 35.47
C GLU A 140 -4.17 -9.81 36.84
N GLN A 141 -4.33 -10.58 37.91
CA GLN A 141 -4.58 -10.02 39.25
C GLN A 141 -3.36 -9.25 39.75
N ALA A 142 -2.16 -9.81 39.57
CA ALA A 142 -0.94 -9.14 40.00
C ALA A 142 -0.67 -7.88 39.13
N VAL A 143 -0.93 -7.94 37.82
CA VAL A 143 -0.84 -6.76 36.94
C VAL A 143 -1.74 -5.65 37.45
N GLN A 144 -3.01 -5.97 37.73
CA GLN A 144 -3.99 -4.99 38.26
C GLN A 144 -3.52 -4.31 39.55
N GLU A 145 -3.06 -5.10 40.52
CA GLU A 145 -2.59 -4.57 41.79
C GLU A 145 -1.38 -3.64 41.61
N HIS A 146 -0.44 -4.00 40.75
CA HIS A 146 0.75 -3.19 40.52
C HIS A 146 0.47 -1.94 39.68
N LEU A 147 -0.50 -1.96 38.74
CA LEU A 147 -0.94 -0.78 38.00
C LEU A 147 -1.62 0.25 38.92
N GLU A 148 -2.47 -0.19 39.86
CA GLU A 148 -3.08 0.69 40.84
C GLU A 148 -2.03 1.38 41.75
N LYS A 149 -1.03 0.61 42.20
CA LYS A 149 0.09 1.17 42.99
C LYS A 149 0.96 2.11 42.13
N PHE A 150 1.08 1.84 40.85
CA PHE A 150 1.82 2.69 39.91
C PHE A 150 1.14 4.05 39.78
N LEU A 151 -0.16 4.09 39.50
CA LEU A 151 -0.94 5.32 39.44
C LEU A 151 -0.95 6.10 40.76
N ALA A 152 -1.10 5.40 41.90
CA ALA A 152 -1.09 6.03 43.22
C ALA A 152 0.25 6.67 43.60
N THR A 153 1.36 6.24 43.01
CA THR A 153 2.71 6.78 43.26
C THR A 153 3.13 7.81 42.21
N SER A 154 2.26 8.18 41.28
CA SER A 154 2.54 9.19 40.28
C SER A 154 2.76 10.55 40.93
N THR A 155 3.96 11.09 40.79
CA THR A 155 4.35 12.41 41.32
C THR A 155 4.29 13.50 40.26
N SER A 156 4.08 13.12 39.00
CA SER A 156 4.14 14.05 37.85
C SER A 156 2.90 14.94 37.74
N GLY A 157 1.78 14.54 38.28
CA GLY A 157 0.47 15.19 38.07
C GLY A 157 0.00 15.09 36.59
N ASP A 158 0.75 14.40 35.75
CA ASP A 158 0.46 14.18 34.32
C ASP A 158 -0.06 12.74 34.12
N THR A 159 -1.36 12.58 34.26
CA THR A 159 -2.04 11.30 34.08
C THR A 159 -1.91 10.79 32.63
N GLU A 160 -1.76 11.68 31.65
CA GLU A 160 -1.59 11.32 30.24
C GLU A 160 -0.34 10.48 30.03
N GLN A 161 0.81 10.90 30.58
CA GLN A 161 2.07 10.13 30.45
C GLN A 161 1.97 8.76 31.13
N ASP A 162 1.30 8.68 32.29
CA ASP A 162 1.11 7.43 33.01
C ASP A 162 0.29 6.43 32.20
N TYR A 163 -0.84 6.86 31.61
CA TYR A 163 -1.66 5.97 30.77
C TYR A 163 -1.00 5.63 29.45
N HIS A 164 -0.19 6.52 28.86
CA HIS A 164 0.63 6.16 27.69
C HIS A 164 1.64 5.05 28.02
N LEU A 165 2.26 5.10 29.19
CA LEU A 165 3.15 4.03 29.62
C LEU A 165 2.37 2.73 29.87
N ILE A 166 1.20 2.77 30.52
CA ILE A 166 0.35 1.60 30.71
C ILE A 166 -0.04 0.96 29.37
N ILE A 167 -0.45 1.76 28.39
CA ILE A 167 -0.72 1.27 27.03
C ILE A 167 0.51 0.54 26.47
N SER A 168 1.69 1.17 26.56
CA SER A 168 2.94 0.58 26.08
C SER A 168 3.26 -0.76 26.76
N LEU A 169 3.12 -0.84 28.07
CA LEU A 169 3.36 -2.07 28.83
C LEU A 169 2.40 -3.20 28.41
N LEU A 170 1.11 -2.90 28.28
CA LEU A 170 0.09 -3.87 27.91
C LEU A 170 0.24 -4.35 26.45
N GLN A 171 0.71 -3.49 25.54
CA GLN A 171 0.98 -3.87 24.14
C GLN A 171 2.15 -4.86 23.99
N HIS A 172 3.10 -4.89 24.92
CA HIS A 172 4.18 -5.86 24.90
C HIS A 172 3.72 -7.29 25.30
N GLY A 173 2.50 -7.44 25.83
CA GLY A 173 1.84 -8.71 26.05
C GLY A 173 1.41 -9.36 24.72
N ARG A 174 1.31 -10.71 24.72
CA ARG A 174 0.84 -11.46 23.53
C ARG A 174 -0.68 -11.59 23.47
N ASP A 175 -1.38 -11.32 24.57
CA ASP A 175 -2.82 -11.48 24.72
C ASP A 175 -3.51 -10.12 24.80
N THR A 176 -4.06 -9.68 23.67
CA THR A 176 -4.80 -8.41 23.57
C THR A 176 -6.12 -8.45 24.36
N GLN A 177 -6.72 -9.62 24.54
CA GLN A 177 -7.95 -9.76 25.32
C GLN A 177 -7.66 -9.64 26.82
N MET A 178 -6.54 -10.19 27.28
CA MET A 178 -6.06 -9.96 28.65
C MET A 178 -5.82 -8.46 28.91
N ALA A 179 -5.13 -7.78 27.98
CA ALA A 179 -4.91 -6.34 28.08
C ALA A 179 -6.22 -5.55 28.18
N LEU A 180 -7.23 -5.94 27.39
CA LEU A 180 -8.56 -5.32 27.44
C LEU A 180 -9.24 -5.53 28.80
N ARG A 181 -9.26 -6.77 29.33
CA ARG A 181 -9.85 -7.04 30.64
C ARG A 181 -9.19 -6.24 31.77
N ILE A 182 -7.85 -6.17 31.74
CA ILE A 182 -7.08 -5.37 32.70
C ILE A 182 -7.48 -3.90 32.63
N MET A 183 -7.53 -3.32 31.41
CA MET A 183 -7.91 -1.92 31.25
C MET A 183 -9.35 -1.65 31.66
N GLN A 184 -10.30 -2.54 31.35
CA GLN A 184 -11.69 -2.42 31.79
C GLN A 184 -11.79 -2.38 33.32
N GLN A 185 -11.08 -3.26 34.03
CA GLN A 185 -11.07 -3.28 35.50
C GLN A 185 -10.40 -2.02 36.08
N LEU A 186 -9.31 -1.55 35.48
CA LEU A 186 -8.62 -0.33 35.92
C LEU A 186 -9.53 0.89 35.76
N VAL A 187 -10.13 1.06 34.58
CA VAL A 187 -11.00 2.20 34.26
C VAL A 187 -12.30 2.20 35.08
N ALA A 188 -12.81 1.04 35.51
CA ALA A 188 -13.96 0.96 36.40
C ALA A 188 -13.77 1.71 37.73
N ARG A 189 -12.53 1.95 38.16
CA ARG A 189 -12.15 2.74 39.33
C ARG A 189 -11.77 4.18 39.03
N HIS A 190 -11.58 4.51 37.72
CA HIS A 190 -11.14 5.81 37.25
C HIS A 190 -12.09 6.34 36.15
N THR A 191 -13.40 6.24 36.39
CA THR A 191 -14.44 6.52 35.35
C THR A 191 -14.46 7.96 34.87
N GLU A 192 -14.04 8.91 35.70
CA GLU A 192 -14.02 10.34 35.41
C GLU A 192 -12.66 10.84 34.91
N ASP A 193 -11.75 9.93 34.63
CA ASP A 193 -10.44 10.26 34.06
C ASP A 193 -10.45 10.09 32.51
N ALA A 194 -10.31 11.21 31.79
CA ALA A 194 -10.31 11.22 30.33
C ALA A 194 -9.14 10.43 29.74
N ASP A 195 -7.98 10.38 30.44
CA ASP A 195 -6.80 9.66 29.99
C ASP A 195 -6.97 8.14 30.17
N ALA A 196 -7.63 7.74 31.27
CA ALA A 196 -8.04 6.35 31.48
C ALA A 196 -8.98 5.86 30.39
N GLN A 197 -10.01 6.65 30.07
CA GLN A 197 -10.99 6.33 29.03
C GLN A 197 -10.33 6.26 27.63
N PHE A 198 -9.40 7.18 27.33
CA PHE A 198 -8.60 7.13 26.11
C PHE A 198 -7.78 5.84 26.03
N ALA A 199 -7.11 5.46 27.12
CA ALA A 199 -6.31 4.24 27.18
C ALA A 199 -7.17 2.98 26.96
N LEU A 200 -8.35 2.91 27.58
CA LEU A 200 -9.31 1.84 27.37
C LEU A 200 -9.75 1.76 25.90
N ALA A 201 -10.12 2.90 25.31
CA ALA A 201 -10.52 2.96 23.91
C ALA A 201 -9.41 2.46 22.99
N TYR A 202 -8.16 2.85 23.23
CA TYR A 202 -7.01 2.45 22.45
C TYR A 202 -6.76 0.93 22.54
N ILE A 203 -6.76 0.35 23.74
CA ILE A 203 -6.58 -1.09 23.94
C ILE A 203 -7.76 -1.89 23.36
N ALA A 204 -9.00 -1.42 23.55
CA ALA A 204 -10.19 -2.06 22.98
C ALA A 204 -10.15 -2.07 21.44
N MET A 205 -9.70 -0.98 20.82
CA MET A 205 -9.49 -0.92 19.37
C MET A 205 -8.45 -1.97 18.91
N GLN A 206 -7.35 -2.12 19.64
CA GLN A 206 -6.33 -3.15 19.34
C GLN A 206 -6.88 -4.58 19.52
N ALA A 207 -7.72 -4.79 20.52
CA ALA A 207 -8.41 -6.06 20.76
C ALA A 207 -9.58 -6.32 19.77
N ARG A 208 -9.86 -5.38 18.86
CA ARG A 208 -10.97 -5.37 17.90
C ARG A 208 -12.37 -5.37 18.56
N ASP A 209 -12.48 -4.97 19.80
CA ASP A 209 -13.76 -4.68 20.45
C ASP A 209 -14.15 -3.22 20.20
N LEU A 210 -14.70 -2.99 19.00
CA LEU A 210 -15.02 -1.63 18.53
C LEU A 210 -16.19 -1.01 19.30
N SER A 211 -17.02 -1.82 19.97
CA SER A 211 -18.13 -1.33 20.80
C SER A 211 -17.61 -0.70 22.09
N VAL A 212 -16.71 -1.40 22.79
CA VAL A 212 -16.03 -0.87 23.97
C VAL A 212 -15.15 0.33 23.61
N ALA A 213 -14.43 0.23 22.49
CA ALA A 213 -13.58 1.33 22.00
C ALA A 213 -14.39 2.62 21.78
N GLN A 214 -15.55 2.51 21.12
CA GLN A 214 -16.42 3.67 20.88
C GLN A 214 -16.95 4.26 22.18
N ALA A 215 -17.53 3.46 23.06
CA ALA A 215 -18.09 3.95 24.32
C ALA A 215 -17.03 4.66 25.18
N ALA A 216 -15.84 4.09 25.27
CA ALA A 216 -14.74 4.66 26.04
C ALA A 216 -14.23 5.98 25.44
N ILE A 217 -14.07 6.05 24.10
CA ILE A 217 -13.57 7.29 23.48
C ILE A 217 -14.61 8.40 23.50
N GLU A 218 -15.89 8.10 23.38
CA GLU A 218 -16.98 9.06 23.56
C GLU A 218 -16.99 9.63 24.99
N THR A 219 -16.76 8.78 25.99
CA THR A 219 -16.61 9.21 27.39
C THR A 219 -15.36 10.09 27.56
N SER A 220 -14.23 9.72 26.97
CA SER A 220 -13.01 10.56 26.99
C SER A 220 -13.25 11.94 26.41
N LEU A 221 -13.97 12.03 25.27
CA LEU A 221 -14.33 13.28 24.62
C LEU A 221 -15.37 14.08 25.41
N ALA A 222 -16.30 13.43 26.12
CA ALA A 222 -17.25 14.12 27.00
C ALA A 222 -16.53 14.78 28.19
N LEU A 223 -15.50 14.12 28.72
CA LEU A 223 -14.67 14.66 29.81
C LEU A 223 -13.69 15.74 29.36
N ARG A 224 -13.10 15.59 28.16
CA ARG A 224 -12.16 16.55 27.54
C ARG A 224 -12.50 16.75 26.05
N PRO A 225 -13.42 17.64 25.68
CA PRO A 225 -13.95 17.77 24.31
C PRO A 225 -12.91 18.12 23.24
N HIS A 226 -11.89 18.91 23.57
CA HIS A 226 -10.90 19.43 22.62
C HIS A 226 -9.57 18.65 22.62
N ARG A 227 -9.60 17.38 23.01
CA ARG A 227 -8.42 16.54 23.02
C ARG A 227 -8.18 15.91 21.65
N LEU A 228 -7.18 16.42 20.91
CA LEU A 228 -6.86 15.99 19.55
C LEU A 228 -6.59 14.47 19.44
N ASN A 229 -5.86 13.89 20.40
CA ASN A 229 -5.59 12.45 20.43
C ASN A 229 -6.87 11.62 20.50
N SER A 230 -7.86 12.06 21.32
CA SER A 230 -9.15 11.39 21.45
C SER A 230 -9.99 11.56 20.17
N MET A 231 -9.98 12.74 19.54
CA MET A 231 -10.68 12.97 18.28
C MET A 231 -10.12 12.10 17.16
N ASN A 232 -8.80 11.98 17.07
CA ASN A 232 -8.13 11.08 16.12
C ASN A 232 -8.51 9.62 16.36
N LEU A 233 -8.47 9.17 17.61
CA LEU A 233 -8.81 7.80 17.95
C LEU A 233 -10.28 7.50 17.63
N TYR A 234 -11.18 8.43 17.89
CA TYR A 234 -12.61 8.30 17.58
C TYR A 234 -12.83 8.11 16.07
N SER A 235 -12.18 8.93 15.23
CA SER A 235 -12.29 8.77 13.78
C SER A 235 -11.79 7.40 13.30
N ARG A 236 -10.68 6.89 13.89
CA ARG A 236 -10.16 5.56 13.59
C ARG A 236 -11.11 4.43 14.00
N VAL A 237 -11.77 4.56 15.16
CA VAL A 237 -12.78 3.59 15.60
C VAL A 237 -13.95 3.53 14.62
N ILE A 238 -14.47 4.68 14.18
CA ILE A 238 -15.54 4.77 13.17
C ILE A 238 -15.08 4.13 11.84
N GLN A 239 -13.87 4.43 11.38
CA GLN A 239 -13.30 3.85 10.16
C GLN A 239 -13.23 2.31 10.27
N MET A 240 -12.73 1.78 11.40
CA MET A 240 -12.63 0.33 11.62
C MET A 240 -14.00 -0.36 11.72
N GLN A 241 -15.08 0.37 12.04
CA GLN A 241 -16.46 -0.11 11.96
C GLN A 241 -16.99 -0.20 10.52
N GLY A 242 -16.17 0.09 9.51
CA GLY A 242 -16.56 0.09 8.10
C GLY A 242 -17.33 1.35 7.66
N LYS A 243 -17.14 2.46 8.36
CA LYS A 243 -17.82 3.74 8.12
C LYS A 243 -16.84 4.87 7.76
N PRO A 244 -15.99 4.70 6.72
CA PRO A 244 -14.95 5.68 6.39
C PRO A 244 -15.52 7.05 6.00
N PHE A 245 -16.73 7.10 5.42
CA PHE A 245 -17.39 8.37 5.10
C PHE A 245 -17.78 9.14 6.37
N GLU A 246 -18.38 8.47 7.36
CA GLU A 246 -18.74 9.12 8.63
C GLU A 246 -17.49 9.64 9.36
N ALA A 247 -16.40 8.85 9.34
CA ALA A 247 -15.11 9.27 9.90
C ALA A 247 -14.55 10.53 9.20
N ALA A 248 -14.66 10.63 7.88
CA ALA A 248 -14.23 11.81 7.13
C ALA A 248 -15.09 13.05 7.47
N VAL A 249 -16.41 12.89 7.55
CA VAL A 249 -17.33 13.98 7.96
C VAL A 249 -16.98 14.49 9.37
N TYR A 250 -16.68 13.58 10.29
CA TYR A 250 -16.24 13.94 11.64
C TYR A 250 -14.93 14.73 11.62
N LEU A 251 -13.91 14.22 10.92
CA LEU A 251 -12.61 14.91 10.83
C LEU A 251 -12.68 16.25 10.07
N ALA A 252 -13.59 16.39 9.12
CA ALA A 252 -13.84 17.68 8.48
C ALA A 252 -14.27 18.76 9.50
N GLY A 253 -15.06 18.38 10.50
CA GLY A 253 -15.42 19.24 11.64
C GLY A 253 -14.20 19.58 12.50
N VAL A 254 -13.39 18.58 12.83
CA VAL A 254 -12.17 18.74 13.65
C VAL A 254 -11.13 19.64 12.95
N VAL A 255 -10.93 19.48 11.63
CA VAL A 255 -10.04 20.34 10.83
C VAL A 255 -10.49 21.82 10.84
N LYS A 256 -11.79 22.09 10.89
CA LYS A 256 -12.31 23.48 11.02
C LYS A 256 -12.02 24.06 12.39
N GLU A 257 -12.06 23.25 13.42
CA GLU A 257 -11.75 23.66 14.80
C GLU A 257 -10.23 23.83 15.02
N PHE A 258 -9.42 22.95 14.41
CA PHE A 258 -7.95 22.95 14.51
C PHE A 258 -7.31 23.08 13.11
N PRO A 259 -7.43 24.24 12.46
CA PRO A 259 -7.05 24.38 11.04
C PRO A 259 -5.54 24.28 10.79
N ASP A 260 -4.72 24.47 11.81
CA ASP A 260 -3.26 24.47 11.70
C ASP A 260 -2.60 23.15 12.14
N ASP A 261 -3.37 22.15 12.57
CA ASP A 261 -2.83 20.86 12.97
C ASP A 261 -2.58 19.96 11.75
N PRO A 262 -1.30 19.65 11.42
CA PRO A 262 -0.98 18.86 10.24
C PRO A 262 -1.37 17.38 10.38
N GLN A 263 -1.34 16.83 11.60
CA GLN A 263 -1.63 15.43 11.83
C GLN A 263 -3.12 15.10 11.64
N ILE A 264 -4.00 15.95 12.18
CA ILE A 264 -5.45 15.83 11.96
C ILE A 264 -5.78 15.95 10.48
N ARG A 265 -5.18 16.95 9.83
CA ARG A 265 -5.40 17.18 8.39
C ARG A 265 -4.91 16.01 7.53
N LEU A 266 -3.78 15.43 7.89
CA LEU A 266 -3.26 14.24 7.20
C LEU A 266 -4.21 13.05 7.33
N ASN A 267 -4.74 12.81 8.52
CA ASN A 267 -5.70 11.74 8.75
C ASN A 267 -7.01 11.97 7.99
N TYR A 268 -7.47 13.22 7.94
CA TYR A 268 -8.64 13.61 7.13
C TYR A 268 -8.38 13.38 5.64
N ALA A 269 -7.23 13.83 5.13
CA ALA A 269 -6.85 13.67 3.73
C ALA A 269 -6.78 12.19 3.31
N ARG A 270 -6.25 11.32 4.18
CA ARG A 270 -6.22 9.87 3.93
C ARG A 270 -7.63 9.26 3.84
N LEU A 271 -8.54 9.65 4.72
CA LEU A 271 -9.94 9.20 4.65
C LEU A 271 -10.65 9.69 3.39
N LEU A 272 -10.37 10.90 2.93
CA LEU A 272 -10.89 11.41 1.66
C LEU A 272 -10.42 10.58 0.47
N VAL A 273 -9.15 10.15 0.45
CA VAL A 273 -8.64 9.24 -0.60
C VAL A 273 -9.34 7.88 -0.52
N GLU A 274 -9.51 7.31 0.66
CA GLU A 274 -10.24 6.05 0.86
C GLU A 274 -11.69 6.13 0.35
N ASN A 275 -12.34 7.25 0.59
CA ASN A 275 -13.70 7.55 0.11
C ASN A 275 -13.77 7.98 -1.36
N ARG A 276 -12.65 8.01 -2.09
CA ARG A 276 -12.53 8.48 -3.48
C ARG A 276 -12.92 9.95 -3.71
N GLN A 277 -12.86 10.76 -2.68
CA GLN A 277 -13.06 12.23 -2.74
C GLN A 277 -11.70 12.89 -3.06
N LEU A 278 -11.23 12.68 -4.30
CA LEU A 278 -9.83 12.96 -4.66
C LEU A 278 -9.52 14.44 -4.76
N ASP A 279 -10.49 15.27 -5.19
CA ASP A 279 -10.32 16.71 -5.30
C ASP A 279 -10.13 17.34 -3.92
N GLU A 280 -11.01 17.01 -2.96
CA GLU A 280 -10.90 17.49 -1.59
C GLU A 280 -9.64 16.95 -0.90
N ALA A 281 -9.26 15.69 -1.18
CA ALA A 281 -8.02 15.12 -0.68
C ALA A 281 -6.81 15.92 -1.18
N LEU A 282 -6.75 16.25 -2.46
CA LEU A 282 -5.68 17.03 -3.07
C LEU A 282 -5.55 18.42 -2.43
N GLU A 283 -6.67 19.08 -2.12
CA GLU A 283 -6.64 20.35 -1.39
C GLU A 283 -5.97 20.23 -0.02
N GLN A 284 -6.31 19.18 0.75
CA GLN A 284 -5.70 18.93 2.07
C GLN A 284 -4.20 18.62 1.93
N TYR A 285 -3.83 17.77 0.97
CA TYR A 285 -2.43 17.44 0.72
C TYR A 285 -1.61 18.64 0.23
N ARG A 286 -2.15 19.52 -0.61
CA ARG A 286 -1.49 20.77 -1.01
C ARG A 286 -1.21 21.69 0.17
N TRP A 287 -2.13 21.74 1.13
CA TRP A 287 -1.89 22.48 2.37
C TRP A 287 -0.74 21.84 3.18
N LEU A 288 -0.74 20.50 3.30
CA LEU A 288 0.31 19.77 4.00
C LEU A 288 1.70 19.98 3.35
N VAL A 289 1.79 19.97 2.02
CA VAL A 289 3.04 20.28 1.29
C VAL A 289 3.59 21.66 1.65
N LYS A 290 2.73 22.66 1.93
CA LYS A 290 3.17 23.99 2.35
C LYS A 290 3.69 24.01 3.78
N LYS A 291 3.14 23.19 4.67
CA LYS A 291 3.56 23.11 6.08
C LYS A 291 4.79 22.21 6.25
N GLU A 292 4.84 21.11 5.53
CA GLU A 292 5.89 20.08 5.60
C GLU A 292 6.53 19.86 4.21
N PRO A 293 7.28 20.85 3.70
CA PRO A 293 7.75 20.87 2.31
C PRO A 293 8.82 19.83 1.98
N TYR A 294 9.36 19.13 2.98
CA TYR A 294 10.41 18.11 2.83
C TYR A 294 9.94 16.70 3.23
N ASP A 295 8.66 16.53 3.56
CA ASP A 295 8.10 15.20 3.81
C ASP A 295 7.90 14.46 2.49
N ASP A 296 8.66 13.37 2.30
CA ASP A 296 8.67 12.64 1.03
C ASP A 296 7.40 11.83 0.80
N GLU A 297 6.67 11.44 1.86
CA GLU A 297 5.38 10.76 1.71
C GLU A 297 4.29 11.75 1.27
N ILE A 298 4.20 12.90 1.91
CA ILE A 298 3.24 13.95 1.57
C ILE A 298 3.46 14.44 0.14
N LEU A 299 4.72 14.71 -0.25
CA LEU A 299 5.06 15.11 -1.61
C LEU A 299 4.64 14.04 -2.63
N PHE A 300 4.95 12.79 -2.36
CA PHE A 300 4.68 11.70 -3.28
C PHE A 300 3.18 11.43 -3.45
N VAL A 301 2.41 11.37 -2.36
CA VAL A 301 0.96 11.20 -2.42
C VAL A 301 0.29 12.36 -3.15
N THR A 302 0.75 13.60 -2.89
CA THR A 302 0.23 14.79 -3.60
C THR A 302 0.51 14.71 -5.09
N ALA A 303 1.72 14.24 -5.48
CA ALA A 303 2.08 14.07 -6.89
C ALA A 303 1.19 13.03 -7.58
N LEU A 304 0.93 11.89 -6.93
CA LEU A 304 0.06 10.85 -7.49
C LEU A 304 -1.40 11.31 -7.61
N LEU A 305 -1.92 12.05 -6.63
CA LEU A 305 -3.26 12.64 -6.70
C LEU A 305 -3.36 13.65 -7.84
N SER A 306 -2.36 14.52 -7.99
CA SER A 306 -2.28 15.49 -9.08
C SER A 306 -2.27 14.77 -10.44
N LEU A 307 -1.47 13.70 -10.58
CA LEU A 307 -1.41 12.89 -11.80
C LEU A 307 -2.77 12.24 -12.11
N GLN A 308 -3.44 11.70 -11.11
CA GLN A 308 -4.74 11.05 -11.28
C GLN A 308 -5.83 12.03 -11.69
N LEU A 309 -5.77 13.26 -11.20
CA LEU A 309 -6.66 14.36 -11.57
C LEU A 309 -6.21 15.12 -12.83
N ASN A 310 -5.21 14.57 -13.56
CA ASN A 310 -4.67 15.12 -14.81
C ASN A 310 -3.99 16.50 -14.65
N ASP A 311 -3.58 16.87 -13.42
CA ASP A 311 -2.73 18.04 -13.17
C ASP A 311 -1.26 17.63 -13.32
N LEU A 312 -0.83 17.44 -14.59
CA LEU A 312 0.49 16.91 -14.93
C LEU A 312 1.62 17.83 -14.47
N ASP A 313 1.40 19.16 -14.53
CA ASP A 313 2.42 20.14 -14.16
C ASP A 313 2.71 20.10 -12.65
N ALA A 314 1.67 20.09 -11.82
CA ALA A 314 1.84 19.98 -10.37
C ALA A 314 2.48 18.64 -9.97
N SER A 315 2.08 17.54 -10.64
CA SER A 315 2.66 16.22 -10.40
C SER A 315 4.16 16.21 -10.73
N GLN A 316 4.54 16.73 -11.89
CA GLN A 316 5.93 16.81 -12.34
C GLN A 316 6.79 17.62 -11.36
N ASP A 317 6.34 18.79 -10.92
CA ASP A 317 7.07 19.63 -9.96
C ASP A 317 7.35 18.88 -8.65
N LEU A 318 6.34 18.22 -8.10
CA LEU A 318 6.47 17.48 -6.85
C LEU A 318 7.41 16.27 -6.97
N LEU A 319 7.33 15.52 -8.09
CA LEU A 319 8.23 14.40 -8.36
C LEU A 319 9.67 14.88 -8.59
N GLN A 320 9.86 16.00 -9.29
CA GLN A 320 11.18 16.60 -9.48
C GLN A 320 11.79 17.07 -8.14
N ARG A 321 10.98 17.58 -7.22
CA ARG A 321 11.44 17.91 -5.86
C ARG A 321 11.93 16.66 -5.12
N LEU A 322 11.22 15.52 -5.23
CA LEU A 322 11.67 14.26 -4.65
C LEU A 322 13.02 13.80 -5.23
N VAL A 323 13.19 13.92 -6.55
CA VAL A 323 14.48 13.63 -7.23
C VAL A 323 15.58 14.53 -6.70
N ASN A 324 15.35 15.84 -6.60
CA ASN A 324 16.32 16.80 -6.11
C ASN A 324 16.70 16.57 -4.64
N MET A 325 15.78 16.02 -3.83
CA MET A 325 16.02 15.61 -2.44
C MET A 325 16.74 14.25 -2.32
N GLY A 326 16.94 13.53 -3.41
CA GLY A 326 17.46 12.16 -3.39
C GLY A 326 16.50 11.15 -2.74
N ARG A 327 15.21 11.46 -2.69
CA ARG A 327 14.17 10.63 -2.07
C ARG A 327 13.33 9.92 -3.12
N ARG A 328 12.94 8.67 -2.84
CA ARG A 328 12.05 7.86 -3.69
C ARG A 328 12.46 7.84 -5.18
N LEU A 329 13.76 7.93 -5.49
CA LEU A 329 14.30 8.16 -6.84
C LEU A 329 13.68 7.24 -7.90
N GLN A 330 13.63 5.93 -7.64
CA GLN A 330 13.19 4.96 -8.65
C GLN A 330 11.73 5.17 -9.06
N VAL A 331 10.85 5.37 -8.08
CA VAL A 331 9.43 5.58 -8.34
C VAL A 331 9.15 7.00 -8.86
N ALA A 332 9.92 8.00 -8.43
CA ALA A 332 9.80 9.37 -8.94
C ALA A 332 10.18 9.42 -10.44
N HIS A 333 11.30 8.82 -10.83
CA HIS A 333 11.69 8.72 -12.24
C HIS A 333 10.67 7.93 -13.07
N TYR A 334 10.10 6.85 -12.54
CA TYR A 334 9.05 6.11 -13.24
C TYR A 334 7.85 7.00 -13.59
N TYR A 335 7.32 7.77 -12.62
CA TYR A 335 6.17 8.64 -12.88
C TYR A 335 6.53 9.88 -13.70
N LEU A 336 7.74 10.43 -13.58
CA LEU A 336 8.22 11.48 -14.48
C LEU A 336 8.30 10.99 -15.93
N GLY A 337 8.82 9.77 -16.15
CA GLY A 337 8.80 9.14 -17.46
C GLY A 337 7.38 8.93 -17.98
N HIS A 338 6.45 8.53 -17.10
CA HIS A 338 5.04 8.37 -17.48
C HIS A 338 4.36 9.70 -17.86
N ILE A 339 4.64 10.78 -17.13
CA ILE A 339 4.13 12.13 -17.47
C ILE A 339 4.68 12.59 -18.85
N ALA A 340 5.98 12.38 -19.10
CA ALA A 340 6.60 12.72 -20.37
C ALA A 340 6.00 11.89 -21.54
N ASP A 341 5.72 10.60 -21.30
CA ASP A 341 5.06 9.72 -22.27
C ASP A 341 3.63 10.20 -22.59
N LEU A 342 2.85 10.60 -21.58
CA LEU A 342 1.52 11.21 -21.78
C LEU A 342 1.56 12.49 -22.61
N ARG A 343 2.63 13.28 -22.48
CA ARG A 343 2.87 14.51 -23.25
C ARG A 343 3.49 14.26 -24.63
N LYS A 344 3.79 13.00 -24.95
CA LYS A 344 4.51 12.60 -26.17
C LYS A 344 5.93 13.19 -26.26
N GLU A 345 6.53 13.49 -25.12
CA GLU A 345 7.91 13.95 -24.96
C GLU A 345 8.85 12.73 -24.91
N THR A 346 8.96 12.02 -26.03
CA THR A 346 9.57 10.68 -26.13
C THR A 346 10.99 10.62 -25.54
N ASP A 347 11.85 11.59 -25.85
CA ASP A 347 13.24 11.59 -25.39
C ASP A 347 13.32 11.73 -23.86
N ILE A 348 12.52 12.64 -23.30
CA ILE A 348 12.44 12.86 -21.84
C ILE A 348 11.91 11.61 -21.14
N ALA A 349 10.90 10.96 -21.73
CA ALA A 349 10.35 9.72 -21.17
C ALA A 349 11.40 8.61 -21.12
N ILE A 350 12.18 8.43 -22.21
CA ILE A 350 13.27 7.46 -22.28
C ILE A 350 14.32 7.75 -21.20
N GLU A 351 14.76 9.01 -21.05
CA GLU A 351 15.73 9.41 -20.03
C GLU A 351 15.26 9.04 -18.63
N HIS A 352 14.03 9.38 -18.28
CA HIS A 352 13.49 9.07 -16.97
C HIS A 352 13.29 7.57 -16.72
N TYR A 353 12.79 6.82 -17.69
CA TYR A 353 12.67 5.37 -17.55
C TYR A 353 14.02 4.66 -17.43
N ALA A 354 15.07 5.19 -18.05
CA ALA A 354 16.44 4.65 -17.94
C ALA A 354 17.01 4.76 -16.52
N GLU A 355 16.63 5.79 -15.77
CA GLU A 355 17.03 5.99 -14.38
C GLU A 355 16.37 4.99 -13.42
N VAL A 356 15.31 4.28 -13.85
CA VAL A 356 14.67 3.23 -13.06
C VAL A 356 15.45 1.93 -13.21
N THR A 357 16.32 1.65 -12.25
CA THR A 357 17.29 0.51 -12.30
C THR A 357 16.93 -0.66 -11.38
N LYS A 358 15.95 -0.50 -10.50
CA LYS A 358 15.50 -1.49 -9.51
C LYS A 358 14.10 -1.16 -8.96
N GLY A 359 13.55 -2.07 -8.15
CA GLY A 359 12.27 -1.88 -7.46
C GLY A 359 11.08 -2.37 -8.26
N GLU A 360 9.90 -2.12 -7.74
CA GLU A 360 8.62 -2.63 -8.24
C GLU A 360 8.35 -2.21 -9.71
N HIS A 361 8.65 -0.97 -10.05
CA HIS A 361 8.40 -0.41 -11.38
C HIS A 361 9.53 -0.67 -12.40
N PHE A 362 10.61 -1.39 -12.01
CA PHE A 362 11.76 -1.59 -12.88
C PHE A 362 11.39 -2.25 -14.22
N PHE A 363 10.68 -3.37 -14.16
CA PHE A 363 10.32 -4.11 -15.36
C PHE A 363 9.44 -3.27 -16.30
N ASP A 364 8.39 -2.63 -15.77
CA ASP A 364 7.48 -1.81 -16.55
C ASP A 364 8.20 -0.59 -17.17
N ALA A 365 9.07 0.08 -16.41
CA ALA A 365 9.89 1.18 -16.91
C ALA A 365 10.78 0.76 -18.10
N GLN A 366 11.46 -0.39 -17.96
CA GLN A 366 12.32 -0.91 -19.03
C GLN A 366 11.52 -1.26 -20.29
N ILE A 367 10.36 -1.91 -20.14
CA ILE A 367 9.47 -2.23 -21.26
C ILE A 367 8.97 -0.96 -21.96
N ARG A 368 8.54 0.06 -21.22
CA ARG A 368 8.11 1.34 -21.80
C ARG A 368 9.24 2.04 -22.53
N MET A 369 10.42 2.12 -21.94
CA MET A 369 11.61 2.66 -22.58
C MET A 369 11.94 1.94 -23.89
N ILE A 370 11.93 0.61 -23.88
CA ILE A 370 12.23 -0.21 -25.07
C ILE A 370 11.21 0.05 -26.18
N LYS A 371 9.92 0.11 -25.85
CA LYS A 371 8.86 0.44 -26.82
C LYS A 371 9.05 1.84 -27.42
N LEU A 372 9.38 2.83 -26.60
CA LEU A 372 9.63 4.20 -27.03
C LEU A 372 10.87 4.29 -27.94
N LEU A 373 11.96 3.57 -27.62
CA LEU A 373 13.14 3.46 -28.50
C LEU A 373 12.78 2.88 -29.87
N ALA A 374 11.97 1.81 -29.89
CA ALA A 374 11.52 1.20 -31.13
C ALA A 374 10.64 2.15 -31.97
N LEU A 375 9.66 2.82 -31.32
CA LEU A 375 8.80 3.81 -31.98
C LEU A 375 9.59 5.00 -32.56
N ARG A 376 10.71 5.38 -31.92
CA ARG A 376 11.62 6.41 -32.40
C ARG A 376 12.50 5.95 -33.56
N GLY A 377 12.52 4.65 -33.87
CA GLY A 377 13.35 4.04 -34.92
C GLY A 377 14.70 3.50 -34.43
N ASP A 378 15.01 3.55 -33.14
CA ASP A 378 16.26 3.08 -32.52
C ASP A 378 16.24 1.57 -32.23
N LEU A 379 15.91 0.76 -33.26
CA LEU A 379 15.68 -0.68 -33.09
C LEU A 379 16.89 -1.43 -32.52
N LEU A 380 18.12 -1.07 -32.91
CA LEU A 380 19.33 -1.71 -32.36
C LEU A 380 19.48 -1.46 -30.85
N LEU A 381 19.16 -0.25 -30.38
CA LEU A 381 19.18 0.06 -28.96
C LEU A 381 18.08 -0.69 -28.23
N ALA A 382 16.87 -0.73 -28.77
CA ALA A 382 15.77 -1.49 -28.23
C ALA A 382 16.12 -2.98 -28.04
N GLN A 383 16.70 -3.61 -29.07
CA GLN A 383 17.18 -5.01 -29.03
C GLN A 383 18.25 -5.22 -27.95
N GLY A 384 19.25 -4.31 -27.89
CA GLY A 384 20.29 -4.38 -26.85
C GLY A 384 19.71 -4.32 -25.41
N HIS A 385 18.68 -3.49 -25.19
CA HIS A 385 17.97 -3.42 -23.91
C HIS A 385 17.13 -4.67 -23.65
N LEU A 386 16.46 -5.26 -24.64
CA LEU A 386 15.75 -6.53 -24.51
C LEU A 386 16.68 -7.67 -24.09
N GLU A 387 17.86 -7.80 -24.71
CA GLU A 387 18.85 -8.81 -24.34
C GLU A 387 19.37 -8.64 -22.89
N LYS A 388 19.60 -7.39 -22.49
CA LYS A 388 20.00 -7.08 -21.11
C LYS A 388 18.89 -7.45 -20.12
N LEU A 389 17.64 -7.11 -20.45
CA LEU A 389 16.48 -7.39 -19.59
C LEU A 389 16.24 -8.89 -19.44
N ARG A 390 16.42 -9.70 -20.52
CA ARG A 390 16.36 -11.18 -20.45
C ARG A 390 17.35 -11.77 -19.44
N LYS A 391 18.58 -11.22 -19.40
CA LYS A 391 19.61 -11.67 -18.44
C LYS A 391 19.26 -11.29 -17.00
N GLN A 392 18.65 -10.14 -16.80
CA GLN A 392 18.29 -9.62 -15.47
C GLN A 392 16.99 -10.24 -14.92
N MET A 393 16.05 -10.57 -15.80
CA MET A 393 14.69 -11.01 -15.44
C MET A 393 14.32 -12.34 -16.10
N PRO A 394 15.02 -13.46 -15.79
CA PRO A 394 14.80 -14.75 -16.46
C PRO A 394 13.40 -15.34 -16.21
N THR A 395 12.69 -14.88 -15.19
CA THR A 395 11.30 -15.28 -14.91
C THR A 395 10.27 -14.54 -15.76
N GLN A 396 10.67 -13.52 -16.51
CA GLN A 396 9.78 -12.69 -17.34
C GLN A 396 10.03 -12.88 -18.84
N LEU A 397 10.69 -13.97 -19.24
CA LEU A 397 11.10 -14.19 -20.63
C LEU A 397 9.96 -14.11 -21.64
N ASN A 398 8.80 -14.72 -21.35
CA ASN A 398 7.66 -14.71 -22.25
C ASN A 398 7.10 -13.29 -22.46
N ARG A 399 6.99 -12.51 -21.39
CA ARG A 399 6.57 -11.10 -21.48
C ARG A 399 7.56 -10.24 -22.29
N ILE A 400 8.86 -10.50 -22.14
CA ILE A 400 9.90 -9.83 -22.94
C ILE A 400 9.77 -10.23 -24.41
N ASP A 401 9.53 -11.51 -24.71
CA ASP A 401 9.36 -12.01 -26.07
C ASP A 401 8.06 -11.48 -26.71
N VAL A 402 6.99 -11.27 -25.92
CA VAL A 402 5.78 -10.57 -26.41
C VAL A 402 6.13 -9.15 -26.88
N VAL A 403 6.90 -8.42 -26.09
CA VAL A 403 7.31 -7.05 -26.47
C VAL A 403 8.21 -7.05 -27.69
N GLU A 404 9.17 -7.98 -27.79
CA GLU A 404 10.02 -8.10 -28.98
C GLU A 404 9.21 -8.42 -30.21
N GLY A 405 8.29 -9.38 -30.15
CA GLY A 405 7.41 -9.72 -31.25
C GLY A 405 6.55 -8.53 -31.69
N GLN A 406 6.01 -7.73 -30.75
CA GLN A 406 5.26 -6.51 -31.08
C GLN A 406 6.14 -5.47 -31.80
N ILE A 407 7.40 -5.31 -31.39
CA ILE A 407 8.35 -4.39 -32.02
C ILE A 407 8.69 -4.85 -33.46
N LEU A 408 9.00 -6.15 -33.63
CA LEU A 408 9.30 -6.73 -34.92
C LEU A 408 8.14 -6.60 -35.91
N ASP A 409 6.92 -6.88 -35.43
CA ASP A 409 5.73 -6.76 -36.26
C ASP A 409 5.45 -5.31 -36.68
N HIS A 410 5.63 -4.35 -35.76
CA HIS A 410 5.51 -2.92 -36.07
C HIS A 410 6.55 -2.47 -37.14
N ASP A 411 7.74 -3.06 -37.11
CA ASP A 411 8.81 -2.81 -38.10
C ASP A 411 8.60 -3.59 -39.40
N GLY A 412 7.49 -4.30 -39.58
CA GLY A 412 7.17 -5.08 -40.78
C GLY A 412 7.82 -6.46 -40.83
N GLN A 413 8.49 -6.90 -39.76
CA GLN A 413 9.16 -8.20 -39.64
C GLN A 413 8.21 -9.22 -38.97
N SER A 414 7.01 -9.39 -39.54
CA SER A 414 5.95 -10.22 -38.94
C SER A 414 6.31 -11.71 -38.86
N GLU A 415 7.12 -12.24 -39.81
CA GLU A 415 7.58 -13.63 -39.78
C GLU A 415 8.55 -13.86 -38.60
N GLU A 416 9.49 -12.95 -38.37
CA GLU A 416 10.41 -13.00 -37.24
C GLU A 416 9.68 -12.89 -35.92
N ALA A 417 8.66 -12.03 -35.84
CA ALA A 417 7.80 -11.93 -34.68
C ALA A 417 7.10 -13.26 -34.38
N MET A 418 6.60 -13.95 -35.41
CA MET A 418 5.99 -15.28 -35.27
C MET A 418 6.96 -16.31 -34.70
N VAL A 419 8.22 -16.31 -35.13
CA VAL A 419 9.28 -17.20 -34.62
C VAL A 419 9.54 -16.93 -33.13
N ILE A 420 9.51 -15.67 -32.69
CA ILE A 420 9.67 -15.32 -31.27
C ILE A 420 8.51 -15.88 -30.44
N TYR A 421 7.27 -15.74 -30.90
CA TYR A 421 6.11 -16.30 -30.20
C TYR A 421 6.12 -17.83 -30.18
N ASP A 422 6.49 -18.50 -31.26
CA ASP A 422 6.65 -19.96 -31.29
C ASP A 422 7.68 -20.44 -30.27
N LYS A 423 8.80 -19.72 -30.17
CA LYS A 423 9.83 -20.01 -29.15
C LYS A 423 9.31 -19.80 -27.73
N ALA A 424 8.54 -18.76 -27.49
CA ALA A 424 7.92 -18.51 -26.18
C ALA A 424 6.92 -19.62 -25.81
N LEU A 425 6.06 -20.03 -26.75
CA LEU A 425 5.10 -21.12 -26.54
C LEU A 425 5.78 -22.51 -26.44
N SER A 426 6.98 -22.69 -26.97
CA SER A 426 7.74 -23.91 -26.74
C SER A 426 8.23 -24.06 -25.29
N ARG A 427 8.37 -22.97 -24.53
CA ARG A 427 8.71 -22.95 -23.10
C ARG A 427 7.48 -23.09 -22.22
N ASP A 428 6.42 -22.40 -22.58
CA ASP A 428 5.13 -22.43 -21.89
C ASP A 428 4.00 -22.40 -22.93
N PRO A 429 3.45 -23.58 -23.30
CA PRO A 429 2.40 -23.69 -24.32
C PRO A 429 1.07 -23.03 -23.90
N ASP A 430 0.89 -22.81 -22.60
CA ASP A 430 -0.34 -22.32 -22.00
C ASP A 430 -0.29 -20.82 -21.65
N ASP A 431 0.80 -20.11 -22.01
CA ASP A 431 0.94 -18.68 -21.74
C ASP A 431 -0.07 -17.86 -22.56
N GLN A 432 -1.11 -17.40 -21.88
CA GLN A 432 -2.24 -16.69 -22.49
C GLN A 432 -1.82 -15.37 -23.16
N GLU A 433 -0.81 -14.65 -22.62
CA GLU A 433 -0.33 -13.39 -23.19
C GLU A 433 0.36 -13.62 -24.53
N VAL A 434 1.16 -14.69 -24.64
CA VAL A 434 1.83 -15.09 -25.87
C VAL A 434 0.84 -15.62 -26.90
N LEU A 435 -0.09 -16.54 -26.48
CA LEU A 435 -1.14 -17.08 -27.34
C LEU A 435 -2.00 -15.97 -27.95
N TYR A 436 -2.41 -15.00 -27.14
CA TYR A 436 -3.19 -13.85 -27.60
C TYR A 436 -2.42 -12.97 -28.58
N SER A 437 -1.17 -12.64 -28.25
CA SER A 437 -0.31 -11.82 -29.11
C SER A 437 -0.04 -12.52 -30.45
N GLN A 438 0.22 -13.83 -30.42
CA GLN A 438 0.39 -14.62 -31.63
C GLN A 438 -0.91 -14.71 -32.45
N ALA A 439 -2.08 -14.84 -31.79
CA ALA A 439 -3.36 -14.86 -32.49
C ALA A 439 -3.63 -13.55 -33.24
N LEU A 440 -3.39 -12.40 -32.61
CA LEU A 440 -3.54 -11.09 -33.27
C LEU A 440 -2.58 -10.90 -34.45
N LEU A 441 -1.33 -11.38 -34.32
CA LEU A 441 -0.37 -11.37 -35.41
C LEU A 441 -0.81 -12.30 -36.56
N ALA A 442 -1.27 -13.50 -36.23
CA ALA A 442 -1.77 -14.48 -37.19
C ALA A 442 -2.97 -13.94 -37.98
N GLU A 443 -3.87 -13.19 -37.34
CA GLU A 443 -4.99 -12.50 -37.98
C GLU A 443 -4.50 -11.51 -39.03
N ARG A 444 -3.55 -10.65 -38.73
CA ARG A 444 -2.98 -9.68 -39.67
C ARG A 444 -2.25 -10.37 -40.84
N MET A 445 -1.58 -11.51 -40.54
CA MET A 445 -0.93 -12.35 -41.54
C MET A 445 -1.88 -13.25 -42.34
N ARG A 446 -3.19 -13.18 -42.09
CA ARG A 446 -4.24 -14.02 -42.68
C ARG A 446 -4.06 -15.53 -42.42
N ARG A 447 -3.43 -15.87 -41.25
CA ARG A 447 -3.27 -17.25 -40.78
C ARG A 447 -4.43 -17.58 -39.80
N TYR A 448 -5.65 -17.54 -40.30
CA TYR A 448 -6.89 -17.55 -39.52
C TYR A 448 -7.06 -18.80 -38.68
N GLU A 449 -6.68 -19.99 -39.16
CA GLU A 449 -6.76 -21.22 -38.39
C GLU A 449 -5.86 -21.20 -37.15
N LEU A 450 -4.67 -20.57 -37.25
CA LEU A 450 -3.77 -20.42 -36.14
C LEU A 450 -4.33 -19.43 -35.11
N ALA A 451 -4.91 -18.34 -35.56
CA ALA A 451 -5.54 -17.35 -34.69
C ALA A 451 -6.69 -17.96 -33.90
N GLU A 452 -7.62 -18.63 -34.59
CA GLU A 452 -8.76 -19.31 -33.98
C GLU A 452 -8.30 -20.38 -32.98
N LYS A 453 -7.33 -21.22 -33.37
CA LYS A 453 -6.76 -22.25 -32.49
C LYS A 453 -6.24 -21.66 -31.18
N ASN A 454 -5.46 -20.58 -31.24
CA ASN A 454 -4.87 -19.97 -30.06
C ASN A 454 -5.93 -19.32 -29.16
N LEU A 455 -6.91 -18.62 -29.74
CA LEU A 455 -8.01 -18.01 -28.99
C LEU A 455 -8.89 -19.06 -28.31
N LEU A 456 -9.19 -20.17 -29.00
CA LEU A 456 -9.91 -21.29 -28.39
C LEU A 456 -9.10 -21.92 -27.26
N HIS A 457 -7.78 -22.07 -27.42
CA HIS A 457 -6.92 -22.60 -26.36
C HIS A 457 -6.92 -21.72 -25.11
N ILE A 458 -6.93 -20.40 -25.26
CA ILE A 458 -7.12 -19.47 -24.12
C ILE A 458 -8.48 -19.71 -23.44
N LEU A 459 -9.57 -19.86 -24.24
CA LEU A 459 -10.92 -20.05 -23.72
C LEU A 459 -11.14 -21.44 -23.07
N GLU A 460 -10.36 -22.44 -23.45
CA GLU A 460 -10.32 -23.74 -22.76
C GLU A 460 -9.76 -23.62 -21.34
N GLN A 461 -8.76 -22.76 -21.14
CA GLN A 461 -8.14 -22.52 -19.84
C GLN A 461 -8.94 -21.53 -18.98
N ASP A 462 -9.37 -20.44 -19.59
CA ASP A 462 -10.14 -19.35 -18.98
C ASP A 462 -11.36 -19.02 -19.85
N PRO A 463 -12.49 -19.69 -19.62
CA PRO A 463 -13.71 -19.47 -20.39
C PRO A 463 -14.27 -18.04 -20.28
N ASP A 464 -13.82 -17.26 -19.29
CA ASP A 464 -14.25 -15.89 -19.04
C ASP A 464 -13.21 -14.84 -19.49
N ASN A 465 -12.20 -15.25 -20.26
CA ASN A 465 -11.21 -14.35 -20.83
C ASN A 465 -11.85 -13.43 -21.86
N VAL A 466 -12.17 -12.23 -21.41
CA VAL A 466 -12.92 -11.23 -22.20
C VAL A 466 -12.20 -10.83 -23.49
N SER A 467 -10.87 -10.75 -23.45
CA SER A 467 -10.08 -10.37 -24.63
C SER A 467 -10.15 -11.45 -25.71
N ALA A 468 -10.03 -12.73 -25.32
CA ALA A 468 -10.15 -13.86 -26.24
C ALA A 468 -11.58 -14.01 -26.78
N LEU A 469 -12.62 -13.85 -25.93
CA LEU A 469 -14.02 -13.86 -26.34
C LEU A 469 -14.30 -12.79 -27.41
N ASN A 470 -13.84 -11.56 -27.17
CA ASN A 470 -14.03 -10.47 -28.12
C ASN A 470 -13.28 -10.69 -29.44
N ALA A 471 -11.98 -11.07 -29.35
CA ALA A 471 -11.16 -11.28 -30.55
C ALA A 471 -11.70 -12.42 -31.41
N LEU A 472 -12.09 -13.56 -30.80
CA LEU A 472 -12.66 -14.68 -31.51
C LEU A 472 -14.03 -14.34 -32.13
N GLY A 473 -14.89 -13.70 -31.35
CA GLY A 473 -16.20 -13.26 -31.82
C GLY A 473 -16.12 -12.31 -33.00
N TYR A 474 -15.24 -11.31 -32.92
CA TYR A 474 -15.01 -10.37 -34.03
C TYR A 474 -14.46 -11.07 -35.27
N ALA A 475 -13.40 -11.89 -35.13
CA ALA A 475 -12.81 -12.62 -36.25
C ALA A 475 -13.82 -13.51 -36.97
N LEU A 476 -14.66 -14.23 -36.22
CA LEU A 476 -15.72 -15.06 -36.81
C LEU A 476 -16.80 -14.21 -37.50
N ALA A 477 -17.19 -13.08 -36.94
CA ALA A 477 -18.18 -12.17 -37.53
C ALA A 477 -17.68 -11.51 -38.82
N ASP A 478 -16.39 -11.10 -38.84
CA ASP A 478 -15.79 -10.41 -39.97
C ASP A 478 -15.50 -11.35 -41.15
N ARG A 479 -14.96 -12.55 -40.89
CA ARG A 479 -14.32 -13.39 -41.91
C ARG A 479 -14.96 -14.74 -42.17
N SER A 480 -16.06 -15.04 -41.52
CA SER A 480 -16.75 -16.29 -41.71
C SER A 480 -18.27 -16.12 -41.86
N THR A 481 -18.99 -17.21 -42.00
CA THR A 481 -20.46 -17.23 -41.94
C THR A 481 -20.97 -17.79 -40.59
N ARG A 482 -20.08 -17.96 -39.61
CA ARG A 482 -20.37 -18.51 -38.26
C ARG A 482 -20.93 -17.45 -37.31
N TYR A 483 -21.83 -16.61 -37.80
CA TYR A 483 -22.33 -15.44 -37.08
C TYR A 483 -23.05 -15.77 -35.77
N GLN A 484 -23.77 -16.90 -35.70
CA GLN A 484 -24.43 -17.30 -34.47
C GLN A 484 -23.44 -17.72 -33.37
N GLU A 485 -22.37 -18.35 -33.75
CA GLU A 485 -21.30 -18.72 -32.84
C GLU A 485 -20.53 -17.47 -32.36
N ALA A 486 -20.20 -16.56 -33.28
CA ALA A 486 -19.63 -15.26 -32.98
C ALA A 486 -20.49 -14.48 -31.97
N LEU A 487 -21.82 -14.47 -32.19
CA LEU A 487 -22.77 -13.82 -31.29
C LEU A 487 -22.70 -14.41 -29.87
N GLY A 488 -22.55 -15.73 -29.72
CA GLY A 488 -22.44 -16.39 -28.40
C GLY A 488 -21.20 -15.92 -27.62
N TYR A 489 -20.05 -15.83 -28.29
CA TYR A 489 -18.82 -15.29 -27.64
C TYR A 489 -18.96 -13.82 -27.26
N LEU A 490 -19.52 -13.00 -28.15
CA LEU A 490 -19.68 -11.56 -27.91
C LEU A 490 -20.74 -11.24 -26.87
N GLN A 491 -21.84 -12.01 -26.79
CA GLN A 491 -22.81 -11.87 -25.69
C GLN A 491 -22.15 -12.08 -24.34
N LYS A 492 -21.35 -13.14 -24.20
CA LYS A 492 -20.61 -13.40 -22.97
C LYS A 492 -19.60 -12.29 -22.66
N ALA A 493 -18.91 -11.74 -23.67
CA ALA A 493 -17.99 -10.62 -23.49
C ALA A 493 -18.72 -9.36 -22.99
N VAL A 494 -19.92 -9.05 -23.55
CA VAL A 494 -20.75 -7.92 -23.10
C VAL A 494 -21.23 -8.12 -21.66
N GLU A 495 -21.68 -9.32 -21.29
CA GLU A 495 -22.10 -9.62 -19.90
C GLU A 495 -20.97 -9.36 -18.90
N LEU A 496 -19.73 -9.74 -19.23
CA LEU A 496 -18.57 -9.56 -18.39
C LEU A 496 -18.05 -8.10 -18.36
N ARG A 497 -18.18 -7.36 -19.47
CA ARG A 497 -17.74 -5.97 -19.60
C ARG A 497 -18.72 -5.12 -20.43
N PRO A 498 -19.86 -4.73 -19.87
CA PRO A 498 -20.95 -4.08 -20.61
C PRO A 498 -20.64 -2.66 -21.12
N HIS A 499 -19.58 -2.02 -20.62
CA HIS A 499 -19.21 -0.65 -21.01
C HIS A 499 -17.86 -0.59 -21.76
N SER A 500 -17.45 -1.67 -22.43
CA SER A 500 -16.25 -1.68 -23.27
C SER A 500 -16.62 -1.31 -24.71
N ALA A 501 -16.15 -0.14 -25.18
CA ALA A 501 -16.43 0.31 -26.54
C ALA A 501 -16.06 -0.72 -27.61
N ALA A 502 -14.88 -1.36 -27.50
CA ALA A 502 -14.44 -2.38 -28.44
C ALA A 502 -15.34 -3.61 -28.47
N ILE A 503 -15.90 -4.02 -27.32
CA ILE A 503 -16.82 -5.17 -27.26
C ILE A 503 -18.20 -4.79 -27.80
N LEU A 504 -18.68 -3.57 -27.49
CA LEU A 504 -19.94 -3.06 -28.01
C LEU A 504 -19.89 -2.89 -29.54
N ASP A 505 -18.75 -2.43 -30.07
CA ASP A 505 -18.51 -2.35 -31.52
C ASP A 505 -18.55 -3.73 -32.16
N SER A 506 -17.79 -4.70 -31.64
CA SER A 506 -17.79 -6.09 -32.14
C SER A 506 -19.19 -6.71 -32.08
N MET A 507 -19.97 -6.41 -31.02
CA MET A 507 -21.36 -6.86 -30.88
C MET A 507 -22.27 -6.22 -31.93
N GLY A 508 -22.12 -4.91 -32.19
CA GLY A 508 -22.81 -4.23 -33.25
C GLY A 508 -22.49 -4.82 -34.62
N TRP A 509 -21.20 -5.12 -34.87
CA TRP A 509 -20.75 -5.72 -36.14
C TRP A 509 -21.38 -7.09 -36.38
N VAL A 510 -21.37 -8.02 -35.40
CA VAL A 510 -21.99 -9.35 -35.58
C VAL A 510 -23.50 -9.26 -35.78
N LEU A 511 -24.20 -8.33 -35.13
CA LEU A 511 -25.62 -8.10 -35.31
C LEU A 511 -25.93 -7.57 -36.73
N TYR A 512 -25.10 -6.70 -37.25
CA TYR A 512 -25.14 -6.24 -38.65
C TYR A 512 -25.01 -7.43 -39.61
N ARG A 513 -24.00 -8.29 -39.42
CA ARG A 513 -23.78 -9.48 -40.24
C ARG A 513 -24.95 -10.49 -40.18
N LEU A 514 -25.72 -10.48 -39.08
CA LEU A 514 -26.95 -11.24 -38.90
C LEU A 514 -28.20 -10.56 -39.48
N GLY A 515 -28.09 -9.36 -40.03
CA GLY A 515 -29.21 -8.56 -40.56
C GLY A 515 -30.09 -7.89 -39.50
N ARG A 516 -29.63 -7.84 -38.23
CA ARG A 516 -30.34 -7.23 -37.08
C ARG A 516 -29.94 -5.78 -36.94
N LEU A 517 -30.28 -4.93 -37.95
CA LEU A 517 -29.76 -3.59 -38.09
C LEU A 517 -30.10 -2.67 -36.92
N ASP A 518 -31.34 -2.74 -36.38
CA ASP A 518 -31.75 -1.87 -35.26
C ASP A 518 -30.92 -2.14 -34.02
N GLU A 519 -30.76 -3.41 -33.65
CA GLU A 519 -29.93 -3.78 -32.49
C GLU A 519 -28.44 -3.47 -32.69
N SER A 520 -27.94 -3.62 -33.93
CA SER A 520 -26.59 -3.23 -34.29
C SER A 520 -26.36 -1.74 -34.02
N LEU A 521 -27.27 -0.89 -34.47
CA LEU A 521 -27.16 0.56 -34.28
C LEU A 521 -27.17 0.95 -32.80
N ASP A 522 -27.96 0.26 -31.96
CA ASP A 522 -28.00 0.52 -30.53
C ASP A 522 -26.62 0.28 -29.86
N TYR A 523 -25.95 -0.81 -30.24
CA TYR A 523 -24.62 -1.12 -29.70
C TYR A 523 -23.52 -0.19 -30.27
N LEU A 524 -23.54 0.10 -31.58
CA LEU A 524 -22.53 0.97 -32.21
C LEU A 524 -22.64 2.43 -31.73
N ARG A 525 -23.85 2.93 -31.51
CA ARG A 525 -24.04 4.26 -30.92
C ARG A 525 -23.48 4.33 -29.51
N GLN A 526 -23.75 3.32 -28.66
CA GLN A 526 -23.16 3.24 -27.32
C GLN A 526 -21.64 3.16 -27.37
N ALA A 527 -21.07 2.40 -28.32
CA ALA A 527 -19.62 2.33 -28.50
C ALA A 527 -19.05 3.71 -28.87
N LEU A 528 -19.69 4.44 -29.80
CA LEU A 528 -19.23 5.76 -30.26
C LEU A 528 -19.34 6.84 -29.16
N GLU A 529 -20.34 6.74 -28.26
CA GLU A 529 -20.46 7.64 -27.09
C GLU A 529 -19.29 7.45 -26.10
N ILE A 530 -18.77 6.25 -25.97
CA ILE A 530 -17.66 5.93 -25.06
C ILE A 530 -16.30 6.31 -25.67
N THR A 531 -16.15 6.09 -26.96
CA THR A 531 -14.91 6.36 -27.71
C THR A 531 -15.25 7.10 -29.00
N HIS A 532 -14.36 7.96 -29.45
CA HIS A 532 -14.51 8.59 -30.76
C HIS A 532 -13.58 7.91 -31.79
N ASP A 533 -13.51 6.59 -31.71
CA ASP A 533 -12.68 5.76 -32.56
C ASP A 533 -13.20 5.73 -34.01
N GLN A 534 -12.30 5.74 -34.98
CA GLN A 534 -12.63 5.78 -36.41
C GLN A 534 -13.25 4.47 -36.89
N GLU A 535 -12.80 3.33 -36.36
CA GLU A 535 -13.33 2.01 -36.73
C GLU A 535 -14.81 1.91 -36.31
N VAL A 536 -15.13 2.34 -35.09
CA VAL A 536 -16.51 2.39 -34.59
C VAL A 536 -17.37 3.33 -35.46
N ALA A 537 -16.83 4.48 -35.86
CA ALA A 537 -17.54 5.42 -36.76
C ALA A 537 -17.74 4.83 -38.16
N ALA A 538 -16.75 4.09 -38.69
CA ALA A 538 -16.89 3.40 -39.96
C ALA A 538 -17.99 2.35 -39.92
N HIS A 539 -18.00 1.47 -38.88
CA HIS A 539 -19.03 0.45 -38.72
C HIS A 539 -20.43 1.08 -38.53
N LEU A 540 -20.58 2.09 -37.69
CA LEU A 540 -21.86 2.78 -37.49
C LEU A 540 -22.38 3.41 -38.79
N GLY A 541 -21.51 4.10 -39.51
CA GLY A 541 -21.87 4.72 -40.78
C GLY A 541 -22.27 3.68 -41.85
N GLU A 542 -21.58 2.54 -41.93
CA GLU A 542 -21.94 1.45 -42.82
C GLU A 542 -23.34 0.88 -42.51
N VAL A 543 -23.62 0.61 -41.24
CA VAL A 543 -24.91 0.07 -40.82
C VAL A 543 -26.04 1.07 -41.07
N LEU A 544 -25.84 2.37 -40.79
CA LEU A 544 -26.78 3.45 -41.11
C LEU A 544 -27.05 3.54 -42.61
N TRP A 545 -25.99 3.46 -43.43
CA TRP A 545 -26.11 3.46 -44.88
C TRP A 545 -26.95 2.28 -45.39
N MET A 546 -26.68 1.08 -44.90
CA MET A 546 -27.41 -0.13 -45.26
C MET A 546 -28.87 -0.13 -44.79
N ARG A 547 -29.19 0.62 -43.73
CA ARG A 547 -30.55 0.86 -43.25
C ARG A 547 -31.31 1.90 -44.09
N GLY A 548 -30.58 2.72 -44.89
CA GLY A 548 -31.12 3.79 -45.71
C GLY A 548 -31.04 5.19 -45.08
N GLU A 549 -30.38 5.34 -43.95
CA GLU A 549 -30.19 6.62 -43.23
C GLU A 549 -28.92 7.31 -43.72
N HIS A 550 -28.85 7.60 -45.00
CA HIS A 550 -27.68 8.09 -45.69
C HIS A 550 -27.14 9.43 -45.19
N ASP A 551 -28.00 10.33 -44.75
CA ASP A 551 -27.60 11.65 -44.26
C ASP A 551 -26.93 11.53 -42.87
N GLU A 552 -27.44 10.66 -41.99
CA GLU A 552 -26.83 10.38 -40.70
C GLU A 552 -25.49 9.66 -40.88
N ALA A 553 -25.42 8.67 -41.77
CA ALA A 553 -24.19 7.98 -42.10
C ALA A 553 -23.08 8.95 -42.53
N ARG A 554 -23.39 9.88 -43.45
CA ARG A 554 -22.45 10.92 -43.89
C ARG A 554 -22.01 11.79 -42.72
N THR A 555 -22.94 12.19 -41.86
CA THR A 555 -22.62 13.03 -40.70
C THR A 555 -21.63 12.34 -39.77
N VAL A 556 -21.81 11.04 -39.51
CA VAL A 556 -20.91 10.24 -38.67
C VAL A 556 -19.51 10.14 -39.30
N TRP A 557 -19.42 9.83 -40.59
CA TRP A 557 -18.17 9.74 -41.32
C TRP A 557 -17.44 11.08 -41.41
N ASP A 558 -18.15 12.17 -41.75
CA ASP A 558 -17.58 13.52 -41.83
C ASP A 558 -16.99 13.97 -40.48
N GLN A 559 -17.70 13.73 -39.37
CA GLN A 559 -17.20 14.02 -38.02
C GLN A 559 -15.96 13.19 -37.65
N ALA A 560 -15.87 11.95 -38.09
CA ALA A 560 -14.69 11.13 -37.88
C ALA A 560 -13.50 11.61 -38.74
N LEU A 561 -13.73 11.97 -40.00
CA LEU A 561 -12.72 12.53 -40.91
C LEU A 561 -12.22 13.92 -40.48
N GLU A 562 -13.05 14.76 -39.85
CA GLU A 562 -12.57 16.01 -39.25
C GLU A 562 -11.49 15.78 -38.19
N ARG A 563 -11.53 14.66 -37.49
CA ARG A 563 -10.55 14.28 -36.44
C ARG A 563 -9.33 13.55 -37.04
N ALA A 564 -9.52 12.76 -38.08
CA ALA A 564 -8.49 12.00 -38.78
C ALA A 564 -8.70 12.07 -40.30
N PRO A 565 -8.23 13.15 -40.96
CA PRO A 565 -8.52 13.40 -42.37
C PRO A 565 -7.97 12.34 -43.37
N ASP A 566 -6.96 11.58 -42.97
CA ASP A 566 -6.30 10.57 -43.80
C ASP A 566 -6.72 9.13 -43.45
N ASP A 567 -7.82 8.96 -42.71
CA ASP A 567 -8.27 7.62 -42.30
C ASP A 567 -8.78 6.81 -43.47
N LYS A 568 -8.12 5.66 -43.73
CA LYS A 568 -8.40 4.79 -44.87
C LYS A 568 -9.62 3.89 -44.72
N LEU A 569 -10.17 3.76 -43.50
CA LEU A 569 -11.36 2.94 -43.23
C LEU A 569 -12.63 3.70 -43.63
N ILE A 570 -12.61 5.05 -43.58
CA ILE A 570 -13.74 5.91 -43.90
C ILE A 570 -13.69 6.48 -45.33
N LEU A 571 -12.48 6.72 -45.87
CA LEU A 571 -12.27 7.18 -47.24
C LEU A 571 -12.57 6.08 -48.26
#